data_00f5b5f86e644033008c9027f2e17b75
#
_entry.id   00f5b5f86e644033008c9027f2e17b75
#
_cell.length_a   1.000
_cell.length_b   1.000
_cell.length_c   1.000
_cell.angle_alpha   90.00
_cell.angle_beta   90.00
_cell.angle_gamma   90.00
#
_symmetry.space_group_name_H-M   'P 1'
#
loop_
_entity.id
_entity.type
_entity.pdbx_description
1 polymer ?
#
loop_
_entity_poly.entity_id
_entity_poly.type
_entity_poly.pdbx_seq_one_letter_code
_entity_poly.pdbx_strand_id
1 'polypeptide(L)'
;MTLPRVADLMAGAWQEHTRFPGIYMKSLLTTTDNPFANVNVVRVPPGGIIGRHRHKQQLETVWVIRGNAILTLDQTEVSIRDGQIIAIPIGLEHALQNEGDTLVELLTFFTPPLT
;
A
#
# COMPACT_ATOMS: atom_id res chain seq x y z
N MET A 1 -12.08 1.33 -28.81
CA MET A 1 -12.45 1.95 -27.51
C MET A 1 -12.07 1.00 -26.40
N THR A 2 -11.40 1.53 -25.41
CA THR A 2 -11.03 0.76 -24.22
C THR A 2 -12.22 0.68 -23.25
N LEU A 3 -12.58 -0.54 -22.83
CA LEU A 3 -13.64 -0.71 -21.86
C LEU A 3 -13.17 -0.32 -20.45
N PRO A 4 -14.06 0.20 -19.62
CA PRO A 4 -13.72 0.50 -18.23
C PRO A 4 -13.29 -0.77 -17.49
N ARG A 5 -12.30 -0.65 -16.64
CA ARG A 5 -11.90 -1.72 -15.73
C ARG A 5 -12.60 -1.50 -14.40
N VAL A 6 -13.34 -2.51 -13.95
CA VAL A 6 -13.91 -2.53 -12.61
C VAL A 6 -13.16 -3.57 -11.80
N ALA A 7 -12.47 -3.12 -10.77
CA ALA A 7 -11.74 -3.99 -9.86
C ALA A 7 -12.53 -4.13 -8.55
N ASP A 8 -12.46 -5.32 -7.96
CA ASP A 8 -13.18 -5.63 -6.74
C ASP A 8 -12.18 -6.09 -5.68
N LEU A 9 -12.18 -5.40 -4.54
CA LEU A 9 -11.33 -5.77 -3.40
C LEU A 9 -11.57 -7.20 -2.92
N MET A 10 -12.77 -7.70 -3.10
CA MET A 10 -13.17 -9.03 -2.62
C MET A 10 -12.89 -10.14 -3.63
N ALA A 11 -12.53 -9.80 -4.86
CA ALA A 11 -12.29 -10.77 -5.92
C ALA A 11 -10.80 -10.98 -6.15
N GLY A 12 -10.46 -12.13 -6.76
CA GLY A 12 -9.10 -12.45 -7.14
C GLY A 12 -8.25 -13.01 -6.01
N ALA A 13 -7.06 -13.46 -6.37
CA ALA A 13 -6.15 -14.12 -5.44
C ALA A 13 -5.18 -13.11 -4.82
N TRP A 14 -4.91 -13.30 -3.55
CA TRP A 14 -3.85 -12.57 -2.85
C TRP A 14 -2.51 -13.19 -3.18
N GLN A 15 -1.50 -12.35 -3.37
CA GLN A 15 -0.14 -12.77 -3.62
C GLN A 15 0.76 -12.26 -2.49
N GLU A 16 1.65 -13.12 -2.01
CA GLU A 16 2.64 -12.69 -1.04
C GLU A 16 3.60 -11.70 -1.71
N HIS A 17 3.93 -10.63 -1.00
CA HIS A 17 4.86 -9.63 -1.49
C HIS A 17 6.23 -10.27 -1.70
N THR A 18 6.87 -10.02 -2.83
CA THR A 18 8.16 -10.63 -3.16
C THR A 18 9.29 -10.19 -2.26
N ARG A 19 9.20 -9.00 -1.68
CA ARG A 19 10.25 -8.41 -0.86
C ARG A 19 9.98 -8.51 0.65
N PHE A 20 8.70 -8.48 1.06
CA PHE A 20 8.34 -8.46 2.47
C PHE A 20 7.53 -9.70 2.83
N PRO A 21 8.16 -10.67 3.54
CA PRO A 21 7.46 -11.91 3.91
C PRO A 21 6.25 -11.64 4.79
N GLY A 22 5.19 -12.40 4.58
CA GLY A 22 3.96 -12.29 5.35
C GLY A 22 3.06 -11.13 4.98
N ILE A 23 3.47 -10.29 4.03
CA ILE A 23 2.66 -9.19 3.50
C ILE A 23 2.01 -9.68 2.21
N TYR A 24 0.70 -9.45 2.09
CA TYR A 24 -0.07 -9.92 0.93
C TYR A 24 -0.65 -8.74 0.17
N MET A 25 -0.76 -8.87 -1.14
CA MET A 25 -1.24 -7.78 -1.98
C MET A 25 -2.03 -8.30 -3.16
N LYS A 26 -2.87 -7.43 -3.71
CA LYS A 26 -3.51 -7.60 -5.02
C LYS A 26 -3.36 -6.32 -5.82
N SER A 27 -3.06 -6.47 -7.10
CA SER A 27 -3.11 -5.35 -8.02
C SER A 27 -4.57 -5.13 -8.43
N LEU A 28 -5.08 -3.92 -8.23
CA LEU A 28 -6.43 -3.55 -8.62
C LEU A 28 -6.44 -2.88 -9.98
N LEU A 29 -5.57 -1.91 -10.18
CA LEU A 29 -5.41 -1.21 -11.46
C LEU A 29 -3.93 -1.20 -11.83
N THR A 30 -3.64 -1.60 -13.07
CA THR A 30 -2.30 -1.58 -13.63
C THR A 30 -2.15 -0.42 -14.61
N THR A 31 -0.97 -0.26 -15.19
CA THR A 31 -0.71 0.76 -16.22
C THR A 31 -1.55 0.56 -17.47
N THR A 32 -2.03 -0.66 -17.72
CA THR A 32 -2.95 -0.92 -18.81
C THR A 32 -4.29 -0.23 -18.59
N ASP A 33 -4.75 -0.20 -17.33
CA ASP A 33 -6.02 0.40 -16.96
C ASP A 33 -5.90 1.91 -16.74
N ASN A 34 -4.78 2.34 -16.15
CA ASN A 34 -4.55 3.74 -15.80
C ASN A 34 -3.05 4.05 -15.98
N PRO A 35 -2.69 4.84 -17.02
CA PRO A 35 -1.27 5.14 -17.26
C PRO A 35 -0.66 6.10 -16.24
N PHE A 36 -1.46 6.71 -15.36
CA PHE A 36 -0.97 7.71 -14.41
C PHE A 36 -0.82 7.20 -12.98
N ALA A 37 -1.39 6.03 -12.68
CA ALA A 37 -1.31 5.46 -11.33
C ALA A 37 -1.49 3.95 -11.39
N ASN A 38 -0.74 3.22 -10.58
CA ASN A 38 -1.14 1.85 -10.27
C ASN A 38 -1.72 1.81 -8.86
N VAL A 39 -2.68 0.93 -8.66
CA VAL A 39 -3.45 0.84 -7.41
C VAL A 39 -3.41 -0.59 -6.93
N ASN A 40 -2.98 -0.76 -5.67
CA ASN A 40 -2.91 -2.06 -5.03
C ASN A 40 -3.67 -2.03 -3.71
N VAL A 41 -4.18 -3.18 -3.30
CA VAL A 41 -4.60 -3.39 -1.92
C VAL A 41 -3.57 -4.26 -1.22
N VAL A 42 -3.22 -3.90 0.02
CA VAL A 42 -2.16 -4.56 0.80
C VAL A 42 -2.75 -4.98 2.13
N ARG A 43 -2.44 -6.20 2.56
CA ARG A 43 -2.79 -6.74 3.87
C ARG A 43 -1.55 -6.93 4.71
N VAL A 44 -1.58 -6.36 5.91
CA VAL A 44 -0.51 -6.48 6.89
C VAL A 44 -1.09 -7.17 8.13
N PRO A 45 -0.86 -8.49 8.28
CA PRO A 45 -1.37 -9.20 9.44
C PRO A 45 -0.68 -8.74 10.74
N PRO A 46 -1.22 -9.11 11.91
CA PRO A 46 -0.55 -8.81 13.17
C PRO A 46 0.90 -9.27 13.17
N GLY A 47 1.80 -8.37 13.59
CA GLY A 47 3.24 -8.62 13.53
C GLY A 47 3.87 -8.40 12.17
N GLY A 48 3.09 -8.11 11.14
CA GLY A 48 3.62 -7.87 9.80
C GLY A 48 4.42 -6.58 9.70
N ILE A 49 5.48 -6.62 8.91
CA ILE A 49 6.39 -5.50 8.74
C ILE A 49 6.67 -5.29 7.26
N ILE A 50 6.42 -4.07 6.80
CA ILE A 50 6.94 -3.57 5.53
C ILE A 50 8.20 -2.79 5.88
N GLY A 51 9.36 -3.38 5.62
CA GLY A 51 10.64 -2.83 6.04
C GLY A 51 10.98 -1.52 5.35
N ARG A 52 12.05 -0.87 5.83
CA ARG A 52 12.47 0.43 5.31
C ARG A 52 12.79 0.34 3.82
N HIS A 53 12.22 1.27 3.06
CA HIS A 53 12.42 1.39 1.62
C HIS A 53 12.03 2.80 1.18
N ARG A 54 12.38 3.13 -0.05
CA ARG A 54 11.99 4.41 -0.65
C ARG A 54 11.65 4.18 -2.12
N HIS A 55 10.78 5.04 -2.63
CA HIS A 55 10.46 5.08 -4.06
C HIS A 55 11.10 6.33 -4.64
N LYS A 56 12.03 6.15 -5.59
CA LYS A 56 12.86 7.26 -6.09
C LYS A 56 12.11 8.19 -7.01
N GLN A 57 11.04 7.72 -7.65
CA GLN A 57 10.32 8.46 -8.68
C GLN A 57 8.83 8.56 -8.44
N GLN A 58 8.30 7.84 -7.44
CA GLN A 58 6.87 7.76 -7.21
C GLN A 58 6.49 8.42 -5.89
N LEU A 59 5.37 9.15 -5.94
CA LEU A 59 4.61 9.51 -4.74
C LEU A 59 3.73 8.32 -4.39
N GLU A 60 3.78 7.88 -3.17
CA GLU A 60 2.88 6.82 -2.69
C GLU A 60 1.80 7.44 -1.82
N THR A 61 0.54 7.24 -2.20
CA THR A 61 -0.60 7.64 -1.39
C THR A 61 -1.20 6.39 -0.76
N VAL A 62 -1.37 6.40 0.56
CA VAL A 62 -1.86 5.26 1.32
C VAL A 62 -3.16 5.65 2.00
N TRP A 63 -4.20 4.89 1.76
CA TRP A 63 -5.48 4.99 2.46
C TRP A 63 -5.62 3.78 3.36
N VAL A 64 -5.85 4.00 4.65
CA VAL A 64 -6.11 2.90 5.59
C VAL A 64 -7.58 2.53 5.48
N ILE A 65 -7.85 1.36 4.90
CA ILE A 65 -9.21 0.82 4.80
C ILE A 65 -9.68 0.40 6.18
N ARG A 66 -8.81 -0.31 6.91
CA ARG A 66 -9.09 -0.74 8.29
C ARG A 66 -7.83 -1.10 9.02
N GLY A 67 -7.88 -1.01 10.34
CA GLY A 67 -6.80 -1.38 11.24
C GLY A 67 -6.00 -0.18 11.70
N ASN A 68 -4.99 -0.46 12.53
CA ASN A 68 -4.07 0.53 13.07
C ASN A 68 -2.66 0.10 12.76
N ALA A 69 -1.86 1.02 12.24
CA ALA A 69 -0.47 0.73 11.90
C ALA A 69 0.42 1.87 12.34
N ILE A 70 1.70 1.57 12.48
CA ILE A 70 2.73 2.58 12.73
C ILE A 70 3.51 2.76 11.44
N LEU A 71 3.48 3.97 10.92
CA LEU A 71 4.23 4.37 9.74
C LEU A 71 5.45 5.15 10.20
N THR A 72 6.63 4.69 9.80
CA THR A 72 7.89 5.41 10.08
C THR A 72 8.26 6.18 8.83
N LEU A 73 8.38 7.50 8.97
CA LEU A 73 8.78 8.41 7.90
C LEU A 73 10.15 8.96 8.28
N ASP A 74 11.19 8.46 7.64
CA ASP A 74 12.58 8.70 8.02
C ASP A 74 12.78 8.27 9.50
N GLN A 75 12.86 9.20 10.44
CA GLN A 75 13.02 8.88 11.86
C GLN A 75 11.79 9.21 12.70
N THR A 76 10.70 9.63 12.06
CA THR A 76 9.47 10.03 12.75
C THR A 76 8.42 8.94 12.63
N GLU A 77 7.86 8.52 13.75
CA GLU A 77 6.75 7.56 13.76
C GLU A 77 5.42 8.28 13.78
N VAL A 78 4.49 7.79 12.97
CA VAL A 78 3.12 8.30 12.87
C VAL A 78 2.16 7.13 12.96
N SER A 79 1.19 7.22 13.88
CA SER A 79 0.10 6.23 13.93
C SER A 79 -0.94 6.57 12.88
N ILE A 80 -1.32 5.56 12.10
CA ILE A 80 -2.39 5.70 11.10
C ILE A 80 -3.47 4.66 11.37
N ARG A 81 -4.72 5.00 11.05
CA ARG A 81 -5.88 4.15 11.36
C ARG A 81 -6.98 4.30 10.33
N ASP A 82 -8.03 3.52 10.50
CA ASP A 82 -9.20 3.46 9.63
C ASP A 82 -9.61 4.83 9.09
N GLY A 83 -9.72 4.91 7.78
CA GLY A 83 -10.18 6.11 7.09
C GLY A 83 -9.16 7.21 6.89
N GLN A 84 -7.96 7.07 7.45
CA GLN A 84 -6.91 8.07 7.27
C GLN A 84 -6.16 7.83 5.96
N ILE A 85 -5.69 8.92 5.37
CA ILE A 85 -4.93 8.92 4.12
C ILE A 85 -3.65 9.71 4.32
N ILE A 86 -2.56 9.24 3.75
CA ILE A 86 -1.27 9.92 3.82
C ILE A 86 -0.58 9.86 2.46
N ALA A 87 0.05 10.96 2.06
CA ALA A 87 0.91 11.01 0.89
C ALA A 87 2.35 10.95 1.36
N ILE A 88 3.08 9.92 0.89
CA ILE A 88 4.49 9.72 1.22
C ILE A 88 5.32 10.35 0.11
N PRO A 89 6.11 11.40 0.40
CA PRO A 89 6.88 12.10 -0.63
C PRO A 89 7.85 11.20 -1.39
N ILE A 90 8.13 11.59 -2.62
CA ILE A 90 9.15 10.94 -3.45
C ILE A 90 10.49 10.93 -2.69
N GLY A 91 11.13 9.78 -2.65
CA GLY A 91 12.47 9.62 -2.07
C GLY A 91 12.52 9.50 -0.55
N LEU A 92 11.39 9.71 0.14
CA LEU A 92 11.38 9.60 1.60
C LEU A 92 11.42 8.12 2.03
N GLU A 93 12.40 7.77 2.85
CA GLU A 93 12.48 6.43 3.41
C GLU A 93 11.34 6.20 4.39
N HIS A 94 10.68 5.07 4.27
CA HIS A 94 9.54 4.76 5.11
C HIS A 94 9.42 3.26 5.38
N ALA A 95 8.70 2.94 6.44
CA ALA A 95 8.40 1.58 6.85
C ALA A 95 7.04 1.58 7.52
N LEU A 96 6.41 0.42 7.57
CA LEU A 96 5.11 0.26 8.21
C LEU A 96 5.09 -1.03 9.00
N GLN A 97 4.50 -1.00 10.19
CA GLN A 97 4.34 -2.22 10.98
C GLN A 97 2.98 -2.26 11.65
N ASN A 98 2.48 -3.46 11.79
CA ASN A 98 1.25 -3.75 12.51
C ASN A 98 1.61 -4.35 13.88
N GLU A 99 1.61 -3.52 14.91
CA GLU A 99 1.89 -3.94 16.28
C GLU A 99 0.64 -4.38 17.02
N GLY A 100 -0.53 -4.28 16.39
CA GLY A 100 -1.79 -4.67 16.99
C GLY A 100 -2.12 -6.14 16.79
N ASP A 101 -3.35 -6.50 17.11
CA ASP A 101 -3.86 -7.86 17.06
C ASP A 101 -4.90 -8.06 15.96
N THR A 102 -5.18 -7.04 15.16
CA THR A 102 -6.12 -7.12 14.05
C THR A 102 -5.41 -6.84 12.74
N LEU A 103 -6.00 -7.34 11.65
CA LEU A 103 -5.49 -7.13 10.30
C LEU A 103 -5.52 -5.64 9.92
N VAL A 104 -4.44 -5.17 9.29
CA VAL A 104 -4.39 -3.86 8.63
C VAL A 104 -4.57 -4.06 7.13
N GLU A 105 -5.45 -3.28 6.55
CA GLU A 105 -5.72 -3.32 5.12
C GLU A 105 -5.58 -1.91 4.55
N LEU A 106 -4.74 -1.79 3.52
CA LEU A 106 -4.36 -0.51 2.93
C LEU A 106 -4.69 -0.51 1.44
N LEU A 107 -5.10 0.65 0.94
CA LEU A 107 -5.15 0.91 -0.49
C LEU A 107 -3.98 1.82 -0.83
N THR A 108 -3.14 1.41 -1.79
CA THR A 108 -1.94 2.17 -2.15
C THR A 108 -2.01 2.62 -3.60
N PHE A 109 -1.63 3.88 -3.83
CA PHE A 109 -1.59 4.51 -5.14
C PHE A 109 -0.16 4.96 -5.40
N PHE A 110 0.43 4.54 -6.53
CA PHE A 110 1.73 5.03 -6.96
C PHE A 110 1.56 5.95 -8.16
N THR A 111 2.05 7.17 -8.06
CA THR A 111 1.96 8.19 -9.10
C THR A 111 3.32 8.84 -9.35
N PRO A 112 3.93 8.68 -10.54
CA PRO A 112 3.51 7.80 -11.62
C PRO A 112 3.56 6.33 -11.22
N PRO A 113 3.05 5.43 -12.06
CA PRO A 113 3.01 4.00 -11.72
C PRO A 113 4.38 3.43 -11.37
N LEU A 114 4.37 2.53 -10.38
CA LEU A 114 5.57 1.80 -9.96
C LEU A 114 5.92 0.69 -10.96
N THR A 115 4.90 0.12 -11.55
CA THR A 115 5.06 -1.01 -12.49
C THR A 115 4.22 -0.83 -13.73
#